data_532a4f6edf8323bb1b3c2db0509b1ae9
#
_entry.id   532a4f6edf8323bb1b3c2db0509b1ae9
#
_cell.length_a   1.000
_cell.length_b   1.000
_cell.length_c   1.000
_cell.angle_alpha   90.00
_cell.angle_beta   90.00
_cell.angle_gamma   90.00
#
_symmetry.space_group_name_H-M   'P 1'
#
loop_
_entity.id
_entity.type
_entity.pdbx_description
1 polymer ?
#
loop_
_entity_poly.entity_id
_entity_poly.type
_entity_poly.pdbx_seq_one_letter_code
_entity_poly.pdbx_strand_id
1 'polypeptide(L)'
;MTEIFRSEKDGFPLVGLRSEVVEISIVPALGARVFSLFNRRTRREWMWSASEKRKLFPNAFGDAFEQGTLTGADECIPTILPCRWKGRDLPDHGEVWSRSWQLDEKDLAAEKLTTSVTLPLTPFLLTRTISLNNADLRFDYQLESKAPESEPFLWSWHPLLCFEDGDYFELPSPTEDLKVEIALNPTGARGETWPVERLRQMAGSQDGFLKAFVPAGNGKAALVHGKTKERLELSWNPDQLPWLGIWITRGGWNGYHHAALEPTHGAPDALDVAVEQWRAHATLACGETTHWHMNIHLTE
;
A
#
# COMPACT_ATOMS: atom_id res chain seq x y z
N MET A 1 3.71 -26.44 -0.11
CA MET A 1 3.72 -26.38 -1.60
C MET A 1 2.86 -25.19 -1.98
N THR A 2 3.32 -24.36 -2.88
CA THR A 2 2.54 -23.23 -3.42
C THR A 2 1.73 -23.71 -4.62
N GLU A 3 0.52 -23.24 -4.77
CA GLU A 3 -0.36 -23.53 -5.88
C GLU A 3 -0.87 -22.24 -6.52
N ILE A 4 -0.98 -22.23 -7.83
CA ILE A 4 -1.66 -21.18 -8.59
C ILE A 4 -3.15 -21.48 -8.63
N PHE A 5 -3.98 -20.45 -8.50
CA PHE A 5 -5.40 -20.55 -8.79
C PHE A 5 -5.90 -19.38 -9.62
N ARG A 6 -6.99 -19.59 -10.32
CA ARG A 6 -7.70 -18.55 -11.07
C ARG A 6 -9.16 -18.55 -10.63
N SER A 7 -9.75 -17.38 -10.57
CA SER A 7 -11.17 -17.20 -10.25
C SER A 7 -11.69 -15.94 -10.95
N GLU A 8 -12.93 -15.58 -10.70
CA GLU A 8 -13.56 -14.38 -11.24
C GLU A 8 -14.40 -13.71 -10.16
N LYS A 9 -14.43 -12.39 -10.19
CA LYS A 9 -15.27 -11.57 -9.33
C LYS A 9 -15.81 -10.37 -10.09
N ASP A 10 -17.14 -10.23 -10.14
CA ASP A 10 -17.85 -9.13 -10.82
C ASP A 10 -17.41 -8.92 -12.29
N GLY A 11 -17.08 -10.03 -13.02
CA GLY A 11 -16.58 -9.99 -14.39
C GLY A 11 -15.07 -9.73 -14.54
N PHE A 12 -14.33 -9.58 -13.44
CA PHE A 12 -12.88 -9.41 -13.45
C PHE A 12 -12.17 -10.72 -13.16
N PRO A 13 -11.26 -11.18 -14.04
CA PRO A 13 -10.40 -12.30 -13.75
C PRO A 13 -9.46 -12.00 -12.56
N LEU A 14 -9.37 -12.95 -11.65
CA LEU A 14 -8.41 -12.97 -10.55
C LEU A 14 -7.40 -14.08 -10.76
N VAL A 15 -6.18 -13.83 -10.36
CA VAL A 15 -5.12 -14.84 -10.28
C VAL A 15 -4.49 -14.79 -8.89
N GLY A 16 -4.13 -15.93 -8.35
CA GLY A 16 -3.59 -15.98 -7.00
C GLY A 16 -2.61 -17.13 -6.76
N LEU A 17 -1.93 -17.02 -5.63
CA LEU A 17 -1.07 -18.04 -5.04
C LEU A 17 -1.68 -18.48 -3.72
N ARG A 18 -1.60 -19.76 -3.42
CA ARG A 18 -1.99 -20.28 -2.11
C ARG A 18 -1.03 -21.36 -1.62
N SER A 19 -0.87 -21.39 -0.32
CA SER A 19 -0.20 -22.44 0.44
C SER A 19 -1.20 -23.12 1.39
N GLU A 20 -0.72 -23.90 2.35
CA GLU A 20 -1.54 -24.42 3.44
C GLU A 20 -1.97 -23.32 4.43
N VAL A 21 -1.21 -22.20 4.49
CA VAL A 21 -1.39 -21.12 5.48
C VAL A 21 -2.02 -19.88 4.87
N VAL A 22 -1.54 -19.45 3.71
CA VAL A 22 -1.90 -18.16 3.10
C VAL A 22 -2.49 -18.35 1.72
N GLU A 23 -3.49 -17.54 1.41
CA GLU A 23 -3.99 -17.32 0.06
C GLU A 23 -3.93 -15.83 -0.27
N ILE A 24 -3.34 -15.48 -1.41
CA ILE A 24 -3.31 -14.13 -1.96
C ILE A 24 -3.90 -14.14 -3.37
N SER A 25 -4.71 -13.14 -3.70
CA SER A 25 -5.21 -12.94 -5.07
C SER A 25 -5.06 -11.50 -5.51
N ILE A 26 -4.84 -11.32 -6.81
CA ILE A 26 -4.73 -10.01 -7.46
C ILE A 26 -5.73 -9.88 -8.60
N VAL A 27 -6.06 -8.62 -8.95
CA VAL A 27 -6.90 -8.25 -10.10
C VAL A 27 -6.05 -7.50 -11.12
N PRO A 28 -5.44 -8.18 -12.11
CA PRO A 28 -4.55 -7.51 -13.07
C PRO A 28 -5.22 -6.35 -13.82
N ALA A 29 -6.50 -6.47 -14.14
CA ALA A 29 -7.26 -5.45 -14.86
C ALA A 29 -7.57 -4.18 -14.04
N LEU A 30 -7.36 -4.20 -12.71
CA LEU A 30 -7.60 -3.08 -11.80
C LEU A 30 -6.36 -2.83 -10.94
N GLY A 31 -5.32 -2.19 -11.51
CA GLY A 31 -4.10 -1.82 -10.79
C GLY A 31 -3.24 -2.99 -10.30
N ALA A 32 -3.47 -4.21 -10.81
CA ALA A 32 -2.94 -5.44 -10.22
C ALA A 32 -3.17 -5.48 -8.68
N ARG A 33 -4.25 -4.88 -8.24
CA ARG A 33 -4.69 -4.75 -6.84
C ARG A 33 -4.64 -6.09 -6.12
N VAL A 34 -4.04 -6.12 -4.94
CA VAL A 34 -4.18 -7.28 -4.05
C VAL A 34 -5.61 -7.26 -3.51
N PHE A 35 -6.45 -8.13 -4.03
CA PHE A 35 -7.88 -8.18 -3.68
C PHE A 35 -8.12 -8.88 -2.34
N SER A 36 -7.36 -9.93 -2.07
CA SER A 36 -7.50 -10.75 -0.86
C SER A 36 -6.12 -11.15 -0.35
N LEU A 37 -5.96 -11.11 0.95
CA LEU A 37 -4.85 -11.67 1.70
C LEU A 37 -5.43 -12.43 2.89
N PHE A 38 -5.57 -13.73 2.72
CA PHE A 38 -6.36 -14.58 3.59
C PHE A 38 -5.49 -15.59 4.33
N ASN A 39 -5.58 -15.59 5.67
CA ASN A 39 -5.02 -16.68 6.48
C ASN A 39 -5.98 -17.86 6.45
N ARG A 40 -5.59 -18.96 5.81
CA ARG A 40 -6.43 -20.15 5.60
C ARG A 40 -6.64 -20.98 6.87
N ARG A 41 -5.71 -20.89 7.83
CA ARG A 41 -5.79 -21.62 9.11
C ARG A 41 -6.74 -20.94 10.08
N THR A 42 -6.59 -19.63 10.24
CA THR A 42 -7.43 -18.85 11.17
C THR A 42 -8.70 -18.35 10.50
N ARG A 43 -8.78 -18.46 9.16
CA ARG A 43 -9.89 -17.99 8.30
C ARG A 43 -10.07 -16.46 8.37
N ARG A 44 -8.99 -15.70 8.57
CA ARG A 44 -8.99 -14.25 8.62
C ARG A 44 -8.66 -13.65 7.24
N GLU A 45 -9.54 -12.76 6.77
CA GLU A 45 -9.24 -11.84 5.67
C GLU A 45 -8.63 -10.55 6.26
N TRP A 46 -7.46 -10.18 5.75
CA TRP A 46 -6.78 -8.97 6.19
C TRP A 46 -7.14 -7.74 5.35
N MET A 47 -7.59 -7.95 4.11
CA MET A 47 -7.97 -6.84 3.23
C MET A 47 -9.39 -6.37 3.52
N TRP A 48 -9.51 -5.11 3.90
CA TRP A 48 -10.79 -4.45 4.11
C TRP A 48 -11.50 -4.14 2.79
N SER A 49 -12.81 -3.90 2.84
CA SER A 49 -13.63 -3.45 1.72
C SER A 49 -14.75 -2.54 2.21
N ALA A 50 -15.04 -1.47 1.48
CA ALA A 50 -16.17 -0.58 1.73
C ALA A 50 -17.54 -1.27 1.50
N SER A 51 -17.57 -2.38 0.78
CA SER A 51 -18.75 -3.17 0.50
C SER A 51 -18.63 -4.56 1.11
N GLU A 52 -19.64 -5.02 1.87
CA GLU A 52 -19.70 -6.39 2.39
C GLU A 52 -19.54 -7.45 1.29
N LYS A 53 -20.03 -7.17 0.08
CA LYS A 53 -19.90 -8.06 -1.08
C LYS A 53 -18.53 -7.93 -1.77
N ARG A 54 -17.65 -7.06 -1.30
CA ARG A 54 -16.34 -6.80 -1.89
C ARG A 54 -16.42 -6.57 -3.41
N LYS A 55 -17.29 -5.65 -3.82
CA LYS A 55 -17.55 -5.38 -5.24
C LYS A 55 -16.35 -4.78 -5.94
N LEU A 56 -16.12 -5.25 -7.17
CA LEU A 56 -15.19 -4.68 -8.12
C LEU A 56 -15.95 -3.95 -9.24
N PHE A 57 -15.43 -2.80 -9.62
CA PHE A 57 -15.92 -2.04 -10.79
C PHE A 57 -14.76 -1.27 -11.45
N PRO A 58 -14.87 -0.90 -12.73
CA PRO A 58 -13.83 -0.16 -13.41
C PRO A 58 -13.61 1.21 -12.75
N ASN A 59 -12.34 1.62 -12.64
CA ASN A 59 -11.96 2.97 -12.29
C ASN A 59 -11.38 3.65 -13.54
N ALA A 60 -11.73 4.91 -13.81
CA ALA A 60 -11.11 5.67 -14.86
C ALA A 60 -9.77 6.27 -14.39
N PHE A 61 -8.86 6.51 -15.34
CA PHE A 61 -7.64 7.22 -15.03
C PHE A 61 -7.95 8.66 -14.63
N GLY A 62 -7.45 9.08 -13.46
CA GLY A 62 -7.70 10.39 -12.88
C GLY A 62 -8.94 10.50 -12.02
N ASP A 63 -9.69 9.41 -11.81
CA ASP A 63 -10.77 9.38 -10.82
C ASP A 63 -10.20 9.65 -9.42
N ALA A 64 -11.01 10.25 -8.54
CA ALA A 64 -10.70 10.33 -7.13
C ALA A 64 -10.76 8.93 -6.51
N PHE A 65 -9.76 8.57 -5.70
CA PHE A 65 -9.65 7.24 -5.11
C PHE A 65 -10.88 6.83 -4.29
N GLU A 66 -11.45 7.78 -3.55
CA GLU A 66 -12.66 7.56 -2.74
C GLU A 66 -13.91 7.19 -3.56
N GLN A 67 -13.93 7.48 -4.85
CA GLN A 67 -15.00 7.11 -5.78
C GLN A 67 -14.73 5.78 -6.47
N GLY A 68 -13.56 5.23 -6.31
CA GLY A 68 -13.11 3.98 -6.90
C GLY A 68 -13.53 2.74 -6.13
N THR A 69 -13.01 1.61 -6.57
CA THR A 69 -13.14 0.33 -5.87
C THR A 69 -12.34 0.36 -4.57
N LEU A 70 -12.99 0.61 -3.43
CA LEU A 70 -12.37 0.66 -2.12
C LEU A 70 -12.31 -0.75 -1.50
N THR A 71 -11.34 -1.55 -1.91
CA THR A 71 -11.07 -2.89 -1.37
C THR A 71 -9.64 -3.31 -1.67
N GLY A 72 -9.00 -4.01 -0.74
CA GLY A 72 -7.67 -4.59 -0.98
C GLY A 72 -6.51 -3.62 -0.85
N ALA A 73 -5.43 -3.85 -1.60
CA ALA A 73 -4.24 -3.00 -1.58
C ALA A 73 -3.83 -2.58 -2.99
N ASP A 74 -3.52 -1.30 -3.13
CA ASP A 74 -3.08 -0.67 -4.38
C ASP A 74 -1.62 -0.25 -4.31
N GLU A 75 -1.05 0.03 -5.49
CA GLU A 75 0.25 0.68 -5.64
C GLU A 75 0.02 2.16 -5.96
N CYS A 76 0.68 3.05 -5.23
CA CYS A 76 0.65 4.48 -5.48
C CYS A 76 2.00 4.95 -6.01
N ILE A 77 2.03 5.56 -7.19
CA ILE A 77 3.23 6.12 -7.83
C ILE A 77 2.81 7.07 -8.96
N PRO A 78 3.47 8.23 -9.20
CA PRO A 78 4.64 8.78 -8.50
C PRO A 78 4.28 9.68 -7.32
N THR A 79 3.02 9.73 -6.94
CA THR A 79 2.45 10.50 -5.83
C THR A 79 1.33 9.71 -5.17
N ILE A 80 0.94 10.05 -3.96
CA ILE A 80 -0.28 9.53 -3.32
C ILE A 80 -1.38 10.60 -3.40
N LEU A 81 -1.17 11.79 -2.87
CA LEU A 81 -2.10 12.90 -3.08
C LEU A 81 -1.92 13.54 -4.46
N PRO A 82 -3.01 14.05 -5.09
CA PRO A 82 -2.91 14.74 -6.37
C PRO A 82 -2.06 16.00 -6.22
N CYS A 83 -1.19 16.25 -7.18
CA CYS A 83 -0.33 17.43 -7.19
C CYS A 83 0.10 17.80 -8.62
N ARG A 84 0.75 18.97 -8.75
CA ARG A 84 1.32 19.37 -10.04
C ARG A 84 2.84 19.35 -10.00
N TRP A 85 3.44 18.55 -10.90
CA TRP A 85 4.89 18.42 -10.99
C TRP A 85 5.39 18.55 -12.42
N LYS A 86 6.35 19.47 -12.67
CA LYS A 86 6.94 19.74 -14.01
C LYS A 86 5.87 19.90 -15.12
N GLY A 87 4.77 20.59 -14.82
CA GLY A 87 3.68 20.85 -15.76
C GLY A 87 2.70 19.69 -15.96
N ARG A 88 2.89 18.56 -15.30
CA ARG A 88 1.97 17.40 -15.29
C ARG A 88 1.04 17.50 -14.08
N ASP A 89 -0.25 17.31 -14.29
CA ASP A 89 -1.24 17.16 -13.22
C ASP A 89 -1.28 15.67 -12.83
N LEU A 90 -0.58 15.34 -11.75
CA LEU A 90 -0.50 13.96 -11.23
C LEU A 90 -1.78 13.62 -10.48
N PRO A 91 -2.43 12.49 -10.80
CA PRO A 91 -3.74 12.15 -10.25
C PRO A 91 -3.67 11.62 -8.81
N ASP A 92 -4.82 11.58 -8.19
CA ASP A 92 -5.03 11.00 -6.86
C ASP A 92 -4.61 9.51 -6.82
N HIS A 93 -3.83 9.13 -5.81
CA HIS A 93 -3.19 7.81 -5.64
C HIS A 93 -2.28 7.40 -6.81
N GLY A 94 -1.82 8.37 -7.60
CA GLY A 94 -0.88 8.15 -8.69
C GLY A 94 -1.49 7.55 -9.94
N GLU A 95 -0.62 6.99 -10.78
CA GLU A 95 -0.96 6.70 -12.17
C GLU A 95 -1.34 5.24 -12.46
N VAL A 96 -1.26 4.33 -11.48
CA VAL A 96 -1.28 2.89 -11.77
C VAL A 96 -2.45 2.11 -11.16
N TRP A 97 -3.08 2.60 -10.09
CA TRP A 97 -4.13 1.88 -9.36
C TRP A 97 -5.42 1.65 -10.17
N SER A 98 -5.72 2.54 -11.11
CA SER A 98 -6.92 2.45 -11.98
C SER A 98 -6.65 1.77 -13.33
N ARG A 99 -5.40 1.34 -13.59
CA ARG A 99 -5.00 0.81 -14.90
C ARG A 99 -4.95 -0.71 -14.90
N SER A 100 -5.09 -1.29 -16.10
CA SER A 100 -4.79 -2.71 -16.30
C SER A 100 -3.27 -2.90 -16.35
N TRP A 101 -2.76 -3.86 -15.59
CA TRP A 101 -1.38 -4.30 -15.63
C TRP A 101 -1.24 -5.57 -16.45
N GLN A 102 -0.13 -5.72 -17.12
CA GLN A 102 0.20 -6.92 -17.88
C GLN A 102 0.67 -8.02 -16.92
N LEU A 103 0.05 -9.20 -16.99
CA LEU A 103 0.45 -10.39 -16.25
C LEU A 103 1.46 -11.19 -17.09
N ASP A 104 2.56 -11.63 -16.49
CA ASP A 104 3.52 -12.54 -17.12
C ASP A 104 3.10 -14.00 -16.90
N GLU A 105 2.63 -14.66 -17.96
CA GLU A 105 2.17 -16.05 -17.90
C GLU A 105 3.33 -17.05 -17.73
N LYS A 106 4.59 -16.68 -18.05
CA LYS A 106 5.75 -17.56 -17.86
C LYS A 106 6.14 -17.61 -16.39
N ASP A 107 6.18 -16.46 -15.73
CA ASP A 107 6.44 -16.38 -14.30
C ASP A 107 5.31 -17.02 -13.50
N LEU A 108 4.07 -16.88 -13.95
CA LEU A 108 2.95 -17.56 -13.34
C LEU A 108 3.14 -19.08 -13.37
N ALA A 109 3.60 -19.66 -14.48
CA ALA A 109 3.91 -21.08 -14.57
C ALA A 109 5.03 -21.52 -13.62
N ALA A 110 5.85 -20.56 -13.11
CA ALA A 110 6.88 -20.76 -12.09
C ALA A 110 6.40 -20.39 -10.68
N GLU A 111 5.08 -20.35 -10.45
CA GLU A 111 4.43 -20.02 -9.16
C GLU A 111 4.78 -18.60 -8.65
N LYS A 112 4.91 -17.63 -9.57
CA LYS A 112 5.12 -16.21 -9.27
C LYS A 112 4.07 -15.35 -9.98
N LEU A 113 3.59 -14.31 -9.29
CA LEU A 113 2.69 -13.31 -9.88
C LEU A 113 3.51 -12.09 -10.29
N THR A 114 4.01 -12.08 -11.52
CA THR A 114 4.71 -10.92 -12.09
C THR A 114 3.75 -10.09 -12.92
N THR A 115 3.64 -8.81 -12.57
CA THR A 115 2.79 -7.85 -13.26
C THR A 115 3.57 -6.58 -13.55
N SER A 116 3.26 -5.92 -14.69
CA SER A 116 3.94 -4.68 -15.07
C SER A 116 2.97 -3.66 -15.67
N VAL A 117 3.33 -2.37 -15.53
CA VAL A 117 2.58 -1.24 -16.08
C VAL A 117 3.50 -0.10 -16.44
N THR A 118 3.25 0.53 -17.58
CA THR A 118 3.88 1.81 -17.95
C THR A 118 3.00 2.96 -17.45
N LEU A 119 3.60 3.91 -16.75
CA LEU A 119 2.92 5.10 -16.27
C LEU A 119 2.64 6.05 -17.46
N PRO A 120 1.42 6.59 -17.59
CA PRO A 120 1.07 7.39 -18.77
C PRO A 120 1.62 8.82 -18.77
N LEU A 121 1.82 9.42 -17.59
CA LEU A 121 2.31 10.80 -17.47
C LEU A 121 3.79 10.86 -17.10
N THR A 122 4.22 10.01 -16.20
CA THR A 122 5.63 9.90 -15.79
C THR A 122 6.28 8.76 -16.57
N PRO A 123 7.44 8.96 -17.20
CA PRO A 123 8.02 7.96 -18.09
C PRO A 123 8.72 6.82 -17.31
N PHE A 124 7.95 6.09 -16.53
CA PHE A 124 8.38 4.93 -15.76
C PHE A 124 7.69 3.64 -16.22
N LEU A 125 8.39 2.54 -16.07
CA LEU A 125 7.87 1.16 -16.14
C LEU A 125 8.01 0.53 -14.75
N LEU A 126 6.90 0.22 -14.12
CA LEU A 126 6.86 -0.48 -12.84
C LEU A 126 6.57 -1.96 -13.07
N THR A 127 7.38 -2.82 -12.46
CA THR A 127 7.17 -4.28 -12.42
C THR A 127 7.12 -4.73 -10.96
N ARG A 128 6.14 -5.58 -10.63
CA ARG A 128 6.00 -6.21 -9.31
C ARG A 128 5.92 -7.72 -9.47
N THR A 129 6.72 -8.44 -8.68
CA THR A 129 6.68 -9.91 -8.58
C THR A 129 6.29 -10.30 -7.16
N ILE A 130 5.23 -11.09 -7.00
CA ILE A 130 4.82 -11.67 -5.72
C ILE A 130 5.17 -13.16 -5.74
N SER A 131 5.85 -13.61 -4.70
CA SER A 131 6.12 -15.02 -4.43
C SER A 131 5.62 -15.40 -3.04
N LEU A 132 5.25 -16.68 -2.87
CA LEU A 132 4.71 -17.21 -1.63
C LEU A 132 5.50 -18.44 -1.21
N ASN A 133 5.93 -18.46 0.05
CA ASN A 133 6.54 -19.61 0.69
C ASN A 133 5.90 -19.84 2.07
N ASN A 134 4.97 -20.79 2.15
CA ASN A 134 4.18 -21.11 3.35
C ASN A 134 3.40 -19.89 3.88
N ALA A 135 3.85 -19.23 4.96
CA ALA A 135 3.23 -18.04 5.55
C ALA A 135 3.89 -16.72 5.07
N ASP A 136 4.96 -16.83 4.29
CA ASP A 136 5.80 -15.70 3.89
C ASP A 136 5.48 -15.30 2.44
N LEU A 137 5.05 -14.07 2.28
CA LEU A 137 4.90 -13.40 0.98
C LEU A 137 6.07 -12.45 0.79
N ARG A 138 6.63 -12.46 -0.42
CA ARG A 138 7.63 -11.49 -0.84
C ARG A 138 7.15 -10.74 -2.06
N PHE A 139 7.22 -9.42 -1.98
CA PHE A 139 6.92 -8.48 -3.05
C PHE A 139 8.24 -7.86 -3.50
N ASP A 140 8.69 -8.22 -4.69
CA ASP A 140 9.85 -7.62 -5.33
C ASP A 140 9.38 -6.61 -6.37
N TYR A 141 10.01 -5.43 -6.37
CA TYR A 141 9.69 -4.33 -7.27
C TYR A 141 10.90 -3.93 -8.10
N GLN A 142 10.61 -3.53 -9.32
CA GLN A 142 11.57 -2.90 -10.23
C GLN A 142 10.91 -1.68 -10.84
N LEU A 143 11.59 -0.54 -10.80
CA LEU A 143 11.19 0.69 -11.48
C LEU A 143 12.28 1.08 -12.47
N GLU A 144 11.90 1.18 -13.73
CA GLU A 144 12.80 1.56 -14.84
C GLU A 144 12.42 2.96 -15.33
N SER A 145 13.41 3.86 -15.42
CA SER A 145 13.22 5.20 -15.98
C SER A 145 13.37 5.18 -17.49
N LYS A 146 12.35 5.68 -18.18
CA LYS A 146 12.37 6.03 -19.61
C LYS A 146 12.49 7.55 -19.81
N ALA A 147 12.70 8.30 -18.72
CA ALA A 147 12.79 9.76 -18.76
C ALA A 147 14.07 10.22 -19.45
N PRO A 148 14.07 11.38 -20.12
CA PRO A 148 15.28 11.98 -20.69
C PRO A 148 16.18 12.62 -19.61
N GLU A 149 15.66 12.83 -18.40
CA GLU A 149 16.36 13.42 -17.25
C GLU A 149 15.91 12.74 -15.94
N SER A 150 16.57 13.09 -14.84
CA SER A 150 16.19 12.59 -13.52
C SER A 150 14.78 12.99 -13.12
N GLU A 151 14.00 12.03 -12.65
CA GLU A 151 12.63 12.22 -12.18
C GLU A 151 12.49 11.82 -10.71
N PRO A 152 11.95 12.68 -9.84
CA PRO A 152 11.59 12.30 -8.49
C PRO A 152 10.29 11.49 -8.49
N PHE A 153 10.15 10.64 -7.47
CA PHE A 153 8.93 9.86 -7.26
C PHE A 153 8.74 9.53 -5.79
N LEU A 154 7.48 9.28 -5.45
CA LEU A 154 7.05 8.52 -4.29
C LEU A 154 6.50 7.19 -4.80
N TRP A 155 6.77 6.13 -4.08
CA TRP A 155 6.03 4.88 -4.21
C TRP A 155 5.57 4.46 -2.83
N SER A 156 4.35 3.99 -2.73
CA SER A 156 3.79 3.43 -1.51
C SER A 156 2.93 2.21 -1.82
N TRP A 157 3.08 1.16 -1.02
CA TRP A 157 2.07 0.12 -0.94
C TRP A 157 0.92 0.63 -0.08
N HIS A 158 -0.29 0.68 -0.63
CA HIS A 158 -1.45 1.31 -0.01
C HIS A 158 -2.55 0.28 0.30
N PRO A 159 -2.44 -0.48 1.41
CA PRO A 159 -3.44 -1.45 1.78
C PRO A 159 -4.61 -0.81 2.52
N LEU A 160 -5.81 -1.28 2.26
CA LEU A 160 -6.95 -1.09 3.15
C LEU A 160 -7.04 -2.35 4.04
N LEU A 161 -6.62 -2.25 5.30
CA LEU A 161 -6.57 -3.38 6.24
C LEU A 161 -7.80 -3.39 7.14
N CYS A 162 -8.35 -4.57 7.41
CA CYS A 162 -9.34 -4.75 8.46
C CYS A 162 -8.76 -4.29 9.80
N PHE A 163 -9.49 -3.42 10.50
CA PHE A 163 -9.10 -2.88 11.80
C PHE A 163 -10.30 -2.87 12.73
N GLU A 164 -10.27 -3.74 13.73
CA GLU A 164 -11.34 -3.95 14.69
C GLU A 164 -11.05 -3.28 16.04
N ASP A 165 -12.04 -3.27 16.94
CA ASP A 165 -11.85 -2.77 18.30
C ASP A 165 -10.83 -3.62 19.07
N GLY A 166 -9.82 -2.94 19.58
CA GLY A 166 -8.71 -3.57 20.32
C GLY A 166 -7.51 -3.94 19.46
N ASP A 167 -7.59 -3.78 18.14
CA ASP A 167 -6.44 -3.93 17.26
C ASP A 167 -5.44 -2.78 17.49
N TYR A 168 -4.17 -3.04 17.22
CA TYR A 168 -3.12 -2.06 17.40
C TYR A 168 -1.96 -2.27 16.44
N PHE A 169 -1.15 -1.22 16.28
CA PHE A 169 0.07 -1.28 15.51
C PHE A 169 1.29 -1.51 16.38
N GLU A 170 2.23 -2.28 15.86
CA GLU A 170 3.62 -2.25 16.28
C GLU A 170 4.40 -1.51 15.20
N LEU A 171 5.06 -0.43 15.58
CA LEU A 171 5.77 0.47 14.69
C LEU A 171 7.26 0.14 14.61
N PRO A 172 7.97 0.62 13.57
CA PRO A 172 9.43 0.50 13.50
C PRO A 172 10.10 1.05 14.74
N SER A 173 11.16 0.41 15.19
CA SER A 173 11.89 0.84 16.38
C SER A 173 13.21 1.54 15.99
N PRO A 174 13.57 2.65 16.65
CA PRO A 174 12.77 3.41 17.62
C PRO A 174 11.74 4.31 16.95
N THR A 175 10.55 4.47 17.54
CA THR A 175 9.55 5.46 17.12
C THR A 175 9.00 6.15 18.36
N GLU A 176 9.25 7.44 18.50
CA GLU A 176 8.77 8.28 19.60
C GLU A 176 7.66 9.22 19.11
N ASP A 177 7.80 9.75 17.90
CA ASP A 177 6.94 10.76 17.33
C ASP A 177 6.37 10.37 15.97
N LEU A 178 5.19 10.91 15.67
CA LEU A 178 4.50 10.86 14.38
C LEU A 178 4.62 12.22 13.70
N LYS A 179 4.95 12.24 12.42
CA LYS A 179 4.86 13.44 11.59
C LYS A 179 3.52 13.46 10.88
N VAL A 180 2.63 14.37 11.30
CA VAL A 180 1.23 14.39 10.83
C VAL A 180 1.15 14.90 9.39
N GLU A 181 0.35 14.24 8.57
CA GLU A 181 -0.14 14.75 7.28
C GLU A 181 -1.49 15.46 7.47
N ILE A 182 -2.44 14.76 8.07
CA ILE A 182 -3.77 15.27 8.40
C ILE A 182 -4.41 14.42 9.49
N ALA A 183 -5.20 15.04 10.34
CA ALA A 183 -6.01 14.34 11.34
C ALA A 183 -7.32 15.03 11.62
N LEU A 184 -8.30 14.26 12.01
CA LEU A 184 -9.60 14.70 12.50
C LEU A 184 -9.90 14.00 13.83
N ASN A 185 -10.39 14.75 14.80
CA ASN A 185 -10.73 14.31 16.16
C ASN A 185 -9.64 13.48 16.86
N PRO A 186 -8.50 14.14 17.26
CA PRO A 186 -8.28 15.58 17.25
C PRO A 186 -7.80 16.11 15.89
N THR A 187 -8.07 17.40 15.61
CA THR A 187 -7.56 18.05 14.40
C THR A 187 -6.05 18.18 14.44
N GLY A 188 -5.39 17.83 13.33
CA GLY A 188 -3.97 17.99 13.13
C GLY A 188 -3.67 18.38 11.69
N ALA A 189 -2.66 19.22 11.52
CA ALA A 189 -2.23 19.76 10.24
C ALA A 189 -0.89 19.17 9.79
N ARG A 190 -0.64 19.22 8.48
CA ARG A 190 0.62 18.78 7.88
C ARG A 190 1.83 19.43 8.55
N GLY A 191 2.79 18.58 8.91
CA GLY A 191 4.06 18.98 9.51
C GLY A 191 4.05 19.06 11.03
N GLU A 192 2.89 18.95 11.69
CA GLU A 192 2.86 18.80 13.14
C GLU A 192 3.55 17.52 13.59
N THR A 193 4.15 17.56 14.76
CA THR A 193 4.76 16.40 15.42
C THR A 193 3.89 16.01 16.60
N TRP A 194 3.44 14.77 16.61
CA TRP A 194 2.64 14.21 17.70
C TRP A 194 3.37 13.03 18.34
N PRO A 195 3.28 12.88 19.68
CA PRO A 195 3.78 11.68 20.33
C PRO A 195 3.03 10.44 19.85
N VAL A 196 3.72 9.30 19.76
CA VAL A 196 3.19 8.04 19.23
C VAL A 196 1.95 7.54 19.97
N GLU A 197 1.78 7.93 21.24
CA GLU A 197 0.58 7.61 22.04
C GLU A 197 -0.72 8.15 21.42
N ARG A 198 -0.65 9.19 20.60
CA ARG A 198 -1.80 9.71 19.85
C ARG A 198 -2.38 8.68 18.89
N LEU A 199 -1.55 7.79 18.33
CA LEU A 199 -2.03 6.72 17.47
C LEU A 199 -2.92 5.73 18.23
N ARG A 200 -2.57 5.41 19.49
CA ARG A 200 -3.39 4.55 20.35
C ARG A 200 -4.72 5.22 20.72
N GLN A 201 -4.70 6.54 20.97
CA GLN A 201 -5.92 7.30 21.22
C GLN A 201 -6.82 7.31 19.99
N MET A 202 -6.25 7.49 18.80
CA MET A 202 -6.99 7.44 17.54
C MET A 202 -7.61 6.05 17.29
N ALA A 203 -6.88 4.98 17.57
CA ALA A 203 -7.39 3.61 17.44
C ALA A 203 -8.63 3.34 18.31
N GLY A 204 -8.75 4.01 19.45
CA GLY A 204 -9.91 3.95 20.35
C GLY A 204 -11.00 4.99 20.08
N SER A 205 -10.83 5.89 19.09
CA SER A 205 -11.84 6.92 18.78
C SER A 205 -13.07 6.34 18.06
N GLN A 206 -14.13 7.14 17.89
CA GLN A 206 -15.37 6.70 17.23
C GLN A 206 -15.65 7.45 15.92
N ASP A 207 -15.02 8.61 15.71
CA ASP A 207 -15.32 9.53 14.62
C ASP A 207 -14.06 10.28 14.11
N GLY A 208 -12.88 9.67 14.30
CA GLY A 208 -11.60 10.26 13.93
C GLY A 208 -10.92 9.57 12.76
N PHE A 209 -9.92 10.25 12.20
CA PHE A 209 -8.91 9.64 11.33
C PHE A 209 -7.55 10.31 11.51
N LEU A 210 -6.50 9.61 11.13
CA LEU A 210 -5.13 10.10 11.12
C LEU A 210 -4.37 9.55 9.91
N LYS A 211 -3.71 10.42 9.17
CA LYS A 211 -2.58 10.09 8.29
C LYS A 211 -1.32 10.71 8.87
N ALA A 212 -0.31 9.90 9.08
CA ALA A 212 0.98 10.32 9.63
C ALA A 212 2.12 9.46 9.08
N PHE A 213 3.34 9.93 9.29
CA PHE A 213 4.56 9.25 8.86
C PHE A 213 5.53 9.07 10.02
N VAL A 214 6.27 7.97 9.97
CA VAL A 214 7.40 7.71 10.87
C VAL A 214 8.61 7.26 10.05
N PRO A 215 9.84 7.51 10.52
CA PRO A 215 11.02 6.90 9.93
C PRO A 215 10.94 5.37 9.95
N ALA A 216 11.51 4.73 8.95
CA ALA A 216 11.46 3.27 8.80
C ALA A 216 12.18 2.49 9.92
N GLY A 217 13.04 3.16 10.71
CA GLY A 217 13.70 2.55 11.86
C GLY A 217 14.39 1.23 11.53
N ASN A 218 13.93 0.14 12.15
CA ASN A 218 14.44 -1.21 11.89
C ASN A 218 13.76 -1.91 10.69
N GLY A 219 12.93 -1.21 9.92
CA GLY A 219 12.23 -1.75 8.75
C GLY A 219 11.19 -2.83 9.06
N LYS A 220 10.52 -2.74 10.21
CA LYS A 220 9.50 -3.71 10.64
C LYS A 220 8.29 -3.00 11.25
N ALA A 221 7.11 -3.45 10.88
CA ALA A 221 5.85 -3.02 11.48
C ALA A 221 4.85 -4.18 11.49
N ALA A 222 3.84 -4.12 12.35
CA ALA A 222 2.76 -5.09 12.33
C ALA A 222 1.42 -4.47 12.68
N LEU A 223 0.36 -5.01 12.07
CA LEU A 223 -1.00 -4.91 12.57
C LEU A 223 -1.31 -6.16 13.39
N VAL A 224 -1.68 -5.97 14.64
CA VAL A 224 -1.97 -7.06 15.59
C VAL A 224 -3.45 -7.07 15.93
N HIS A 225 -4.10 -8.20 15.71
CA HIS A 225 -5.50 -8.38 16.09
C HIS A 225 -5.64 -8.49 17.62
N GLY A 226 -6.45 -7.61 18.18
CA GLY A 226 -6.51 -7.42 19.64
C GLY A 226 -6.92 -8.65 20.43
N LYS A 227 -7.81 -9.49 19.89
CA LYS A 227 -8.37 -10.66 20.57
C LYS A 227 -7.54 -11.91 20.38
N THR A 228 -7.23 -12.27 19.13
CA THR A 228 -6.56 -13.55 18.80
C THR A 228 -5.04 -13.45 18.81
N LYS A 229 -4.50 -12.22 18.75
CA LYS A 229 -3.06 -11.93 18.63
C LYS A 229 -2.45 -12.34 17.28
N GLU A 230 -3.27 -12.72 16.32
CA GLU A 230 -2.84 -12.86 14.94
C GLU A 230 -2.18 -11.57 14.44
N ARG A 231 -1.18 -11.70 13.57
CA ARG A 231 -0.37 -10.58 13.12
C ARG A 231 -0.26 -10.60 11.59
N LEU A 232 -0.37 -9.43 11.01
CA LEU A 232 0.15 -9.13 9.69
C LEU A 232 1.46 -8.35 9.90
N GLU A 233 2.57 -9.00 9.70
CA GLU A 233 3.90 -8.43 9.89
C GLU A 233 4.46 -7.97 8.54
N LEU A 234 4.95 -6.73 8.49
CA LEU A 234 5.67 -6.16 7.36
C LEU A 234 7.15 -6.08 7.70
N SER A 235 8.01 -6.38 6.72
CA SER A 235 9.43 -6.10 6.84
C SER A 235 10.00 -5.64 5.49
N TRP A 236 10.93 -4.68 5.55
CA TRP A 236 11.56 -4.09 4.37
C TRP A 236 12.97 -3.56 4.70
N ASN A 237 13.72 -3.21 3.67
CA ASN A 237 15.00 -2.53 3.86
C ASN A 237 14.78 -1.02 4.07
N PRO A 238 15.09 -0.46 5.26
CA PRO A 238 14.90 0.97 5.55
C PRO A 238 15.77 1.89 4.69
N ASP A 239 16.89 1.42 4.13
CA ASP A 239 17.71 2.21 3.20
C ASP A 239 17.01 2.38 1.83
N GLN A 240 16.12 1.46 1.48
CA GLN A 240 15.33 1.52 0.24
C GLN A 240 14.00 2.24 0.46
N LEU A 241 13.32 1.94 1.55
CA LEU A 241 12.04 2.53 1.92
C LEU A 241 12.18 3.22 3.29
N PRO A 242 12.64 4.49 3.32
CA PRO A 242 13.04 5.16 4.56
C PRO A 242 11.86 5.63 5.43
N TRP A 243 10.63 5.48 4.97
CA TRP A 243 9.45 5.93 5.69
C TRP A 243 8.39 4.84 5.79
N LEU A 244 7.56 4.94 6.83
CA LEU A 244 6.29 4.23 6.96
C LEU A 244 5.17 5.25 7.07
N GLY A 245 4.25 5.24 6.11
CA GLY A 245 2.96 5.91 6.24
C GLY A 245 2.02 5.08 7.10
N ILE A 246 1.22 5.76 7.91
CA ILE A 246 0.22 5.18 8.79
C ILE A 246 -1.10 5.87 8.49
N TRP A 247 -2.10 5.11 8.12
CA TRP A 247 -3.48 5.56 8.04
C TRP A 247 -4.35 4.79 9.01
N ILE A 248 -5.26 5.49 9.66
CA ILE A 248 -6.32 4.88 10.44
C ILE A 248 -7.57 5.75 10.36
N THR A 249 -8.71 5.15 10.07
CA THR A 249 -10.01 5.80 10.19
C THR A 249 -10.93 4.99 11.10
N ARG A 250 -11.60 5.70 12.00
CA ARG A 250 -12.56 5.18 12.97
C ARG A 250 -13.88 5.95 12.81
N GLY A 251 -14.43 5.93 11.59
CA GLY A 251 -15.67 6.64 11.25
C GLY A 251 -15.47 8.05 10.72
N GLY A 252 -14.36 8.72 10.99
CA GLY A 252 -14.12 10.11 10.62
C GLY A 252 -13.92 10.34 9.10
N TRP A 253 -13.66 9.29 8.33
CA TRP A 253 -13.62 9.33 6.87
C TRP A 253 -14.72 8.44 6.29
N ASN A 254 -15.74 9.06 5.71
CA ASN A 254 -16.90 8.40 5.09
C ASN A 254 -17.61 7.34 5.97
N GLY A 255 -17.48 7.42 7.29
CA GLY A 255 -18.01 6.42 8.22
C GLY A 255 -17.25 5.08 8.21
N TYR A 256 -16.13 4.98 7.53
CA TYR A 256 -15.36 3.73 7.39
C TYR A 256 -14.45 3.45 8.59
N HIS A 257 -14.17 2.15 8.78
CA HIS A 257 -13.29 1.63 9.83
C HIS A 257 -12.25 0.71 9.20
N HIS A 258 -11.08 1.24 8.94
CA HIS A 258 -9.93 0.49 8.40
C HIS A 258 -8.62 1.20 8.72
N ALA A 259 -7.52 0.56 8.41
CA ALA A 259 -6.20 1.09 8.63
C ALA A 259 -5.24 0.74 7.48
N ALA A 260 -4.07 1.40 7.44
CA ALA A 260 -2.97 1.03 6.56
C ALA A 260 -1.62 1.18 7.27
N LEU A 261 -0.69 0.31 6.90
CA LEU A 261 0.74 0.43 7.14
C LEU A 261 1.42 0.44 5.77
N GLU A 262 2.06 1.54 5.44
CA GLU A 262 2.47 1.88 4.09
C GLU A 262 3.99 2.10 4.01
N PRO A 263 4.82 1.07 3.82
CA PRO A 263 6.22 1.26 3.47
C PRO A 263 6.33 2.12 2.21
N THR A 264 7.15 3.20 2.25
CA THR A 264 7.18 4.20 1.20
C THR A 264 8.56 4.81 1.00
N HIS A 265 8.84 5.28 -0.23
CA HIS A 265 10.07 5.96 -0.58
C HIS A 265 10.18 7.37 0.01
N GLY A 266 9.07 7.96 0.44
CA GLY A 266 9.12 9.34 0.93
C GLY A 266 7.85 9.79 1.64
N ALA A 267 7.86 11.06 2.05
CA ALA A 267 6.81 11.74 2.78
C ALA A 267 6.84 13.25 2.49
N PRO A 268 5.71 13.96 2.54
CA PRO A 268 4.36 13.48 2.73
C PRO A 268 3.77 12.89 1.44
N ASP A 269 2.46 12.68 1.39
CA ASP A 269 1.78 12.01 0.28
C ASP A 269 1.83 12.77 -1.07
N ALA A 270 2.01 14.08 -1.07
CA ALA A 270 2.10 14.89 -2.29
C ALA A 270 3.56 15.03 -2.75
N LEU A 271 3.86 14.63 -3.99
CA LEU A 271 5.21 14.63 -4.55
C LEU A 271 5.87 16.02 -4.54
N ASP A 272 5.14 17.06 -4.91
CA ASP A 272 5.65 18.44 -4.91
C ASP A 272 6.07 18.88 -3.50
N VAL A 273 5.29 18.60 -2.48
CA VAL A 273 5.60 18.87 -1.08
C VAL A 273 6.77 18.01 -0.58
N ALA A 274 6.79 16.73 -0.97
CA ALA A 274 7.88 15.82 -0.61
C ALA A 274 9.22 16.29 -1.18
N VAL A 275 9.23 16.80 -2.41
CA VAL A 275 10.45 17.33 -3.06
C VAL A 275 10.84 18.70 -2.51
N GLU A 276 9.91 19.66 -2.47
CA GLU A 276 10.22 21.06 -2.22
C GLU A 276 10.35 21.41 -0.73
N GLN A 277 9.55 20.77 0.11
CA GLN A 277 9.46 21.13 1.53
C GLN A 277 10.12 20.10 2.46
N TRP A 278 9.73 18.82 2.35
CA TRP A 278 10.23 17.80 3.28
C TRP A 278 11.57 17.19 2.86
N ARG A 279 11.96 17.33 1.60
CA ARG A 279 13.18 16.73 1.03
C ARG A 279 13.25 15.23 1.27
N ALA A 280 12.10 14.57 1.24
CA ALA A 280 11.88 13.16 1.54
C ALA A 280 11.19 12.47 0.36
N HIS A 281 11.96 12.17 -0.68
CA HIS A 281 11.51 11.53 -1.93
C HIS A 281 12.65 10.70 -2.52
N ALA A 282 12.33 9.77 -3.39
CA ALA A 282 13.31 9.09 -4.23
C ALA A 282 13.47 9.81 -5.57
N THR A 283 14.60 9.56 -6.25
CA THR A 283 14.89 10.07 -7.58
C THR A 283 15.50 8.95 -8.41
N LEU A 284 15.08 8.84 -9.68
CA LEU A 284 15.64 7.89 -10.61
C LEU A 284 16.22 8.63 -11.83
N ALA A 285 17.48 8.38 -12.14
CA ALA A 285 18.14 9.03 -13.26
C ALA A 285 17.69 8.46 -14.62
N CYS A 286 18.02 9.18 -15.68
CA CYS A 286 17.74 8.76 -17.05
C CYS A 286 18.30 7.38 -17.35
N GLY A 287 17.43 6.46 -17.80
CA GLY A 287 17.80 5.09 -18.17
C GLY A 287 18.19 4.17 -17.00
N GLU A 288 18.12 4.65 -15.76
CA GLU A 288 18.40 3.82 -14.59
C GLU A 288 17.21 2.93 -14.22
N THR A 289 17.54 1.89 -13.47
CA THR A 289 16.59 0.95 -12.86
C THR A 289 16.91 0.84 -11.39
N THR A 290 15.87 0.96 -10.55
CA THR A 290 15.98 0.71 -9.12
C THR A 290 15.14 -0.48 -8.69
N HIS A 291 15.52 -1.11 -7.57
CA HIS A 291 14.85 -2.27 -7.02
C HIS A 291 14.64 -2.09 -5.53
N TRP A 292 13.50 -2.57 -5.05
CA TRP A 292 13.22 -2.71 -3.61
C TRP A 292 12.32 -3.90 -3.36
N HIS A 293 12.15 -4.25 -2.11
CA HIS A 293 11.24 -5.32 -1.74
C HIS A 293 10.62 -5.07 -0.37
N MET A 294 9.49 -5.70 -0.15
CA MET A 294 8.89 -5.88 1.17
C MET A 294 8.43 -7.34 1.34
N ASN A 295 8.37 -7.77 2.59
CA ASN A 295 7.81 -9.07 2.94
C ASN A 295 6.60 -8.89 3.84
N ILE A 296 5.64 -9.79 3.70
CA ILE A 296 4.48 -9.92 4.58
C ILE A 296 4.51 -11.32 5.18
N HIS A 297 4.41 -11.41 6.49
CA HIS A 297 4.27 -12.66 7.21
C HIS A 297 2.98 -12.67 8.01
N LEU A 298 2.17 -13.73 7.85
CA LEU A 298 0.95 -13.91 8.62
C LEU A 298 1.20 -14.94 9.72
N THR A 299 1.04 -14.52 10.99
CA THR A 299 1.13 -15.41 12.14
C THR A 299 -0.26 -15.95 12.54
N GLU A 300 -0.25 -17.00 13.36
CA GLU A 300 -1.43 -17.55 14.03
C GLU A 300 -1.64 -16.91 15.38
#